data_c61dd88a30ecb37b388c53592026ab0a
#
_entry.id   c61dd88a30ecb37b388c53592026ab0a
#
_cell.length_a   1.000
_cell.length_b   1.000
_cell.length_c   1.000
_cell.angle_alpha   90.00
_cell.angle_beta   90.00
_cell.angle_gamma   90.00
#
_symmetry.space_group_name_H-M   'P 1'
#
loop_
_entity.id
_entity.type
_entity.pdbx_description
1 polymer ?
#
loop_
_entity_poly.entity_id
_entity_poly.type
_entity_poly.pdbx_seq_one_letter_code
_entity_poly.pdbx_strand_id
1 'polypeptide(L)'
;MKSSAKKIELASVDDLFSTEEGRQDAKLEKIQEIPLPELHPFKNHPFKVKDDEAMMETADSIKQYGVLVPAIARPDPEGGYELVAGHRRHRASELADKETMPVIVRDLDDDAATIIMVDSNLQRESLLPSERAFAYKMKLDAIKHQGARTDLTSAQVGPKLTAAEKIAENSPDSKSQIKRFIRLTELIPELLDMVDEKKIALNPAYELSFLKKEEQVDLLDAMDSEQATPSLSQAQRLKKYSQEGHLTLDMMRVIMGEEKKSDLDRVTFTSDTLRKYFPKSYTPQRMQETIIKLLEAWQKKRQRDQER
;
A
#
# COMPACT_ATOMS: atom_id res chain seq x y z
N MET A 1 42.22 -26.91 -37.25
CA MET A 1 41.18 -25.98 -37.71
C MET A 1 39.83 -26.67 -37.61
N LYS A 2 39.03 -26.36 -36.59
CA LYS A 2 37.66 -26.89 -36.45
C LYS A 2 36.71 -25.76 -36.85
N SER A 3 36.01 -25.94 -37.96
CA SER A 3 35.00 -25.06 -38.49
C SER A 3 33.77 -25.06 -37.55
N SER A 4 33.46 -23.90 -36.96
CA SER A 4 32.25 -23.69 -36.23
C SER A 4 31.11 -23.40 -37.21
N ALA A 5 30.28 -24.41 -37.49
CA ALA A 5 29.07 -24.24 -38.28
C ALA A 5 28.04 -23.45 -37.42
N LYS A 6 27.77 -22.20 -37.80
CA LYS A 6 26.62 -21.44 -37.30
C LYS A 6 25.34 -22.21 -37.68
N LYS A 7 24.57 -22.63 -36.64
CA LYS A 7 23.20 -23.12 -36.83
C LYS A 7 22.38 -21.98 -37.40
N ILE A 8 21.98 -22.08 -38.65
CA ILE A 8 20.99 -21.18 -39.26
C ILE A 8 19.63 -21.70 -38.76
N GLU A 9 18.97 -20.99 -37.84
CA GLU A 9 17.56 -21.22 -37.55
C GLU A 9 16.75 -20.79 -38.77
N LEU A 10 16.14 -21.76 -39.47
CA LEU A 10 15.20 -21.50 -40.55
C LEU A 10 13.96 -20.86 -39.94
N ALA A 11 13.59 -19.66 -40.40
CA ALA A 11 12.31 -19.05 -40.11
C ALA A 11 11.17 -20.01 -40.44
N SER A 12 10.10 -20.00 -39.60
CA SER A 12 8.96 -20.88 -39.86
C SER A 12 8.32 -20.53 -41.19
N VAL A 13 7.71 -21.53 -41.84
CA VAL A 13 7.05 -21.34 -43.16
C VAL A 13 5.99 -20.25 -43.08
N ASP A 14 5.33 -20.09 -41.95
CA ASP A 14 4.34 -19.03 -41.67
C ASP A 14 4.94 -17.61 -41.69
N ASP A 15 6.19 -17.44 -41.27
CA ASP A 15 6.91 -16.16 -41.31
C ASP A 15 7.23 -15.67 -42.73
N LEU A 16 7.29 -16.60 -43.71
CA LEU A 16 7.59 -16.29 -45.12
C LEU A 16 6.36 -15.81 -45.91
N PHE A 17 5.15 -16.09 -45.40
CA PHE A 17 3.89 -15.75 -46.07
C PHE A 17 3.09 -14.68 -45.34
N SER A 18 3.52 -14.22 -44.16
CA SER A 18 2.88 -13.12 -43.46
C SER A 18 3.26 -11.76 -44.07
N THR A 19 2.26 -10.99 -44.49
CA THR A 19 2.46 -9.59 -44.91
C THR A 19 2.87 -8.73 -43.72
N GLU A 20 3.53 -7.58 -43.94
CA GLU A 20 3.86 -6.63 -42.86
C GLU A 20 2.62 -6.16 -42.11
N GLU A 21 1.48 -6.00 -42.79
CA GLU A 21 0.19 -5.71 -42.20
C GLU A 21 -0.28 -6.84 -41.28
N GLY A 22 -0.17 -8.09 -41.68
CA GLY A 22 -0.50 -9.25 -40.87
C GLY A 22 0.41 -9.39 -39.63
N ARG A 23 1.69 -8.96 -39.71
CA ARG A 23 2.61 -8.93 -38.59
C ARG A 23 2.29 -7.77 -37.62
N GLN A 24 1.78 -6.64 -38.12
CA GLN A 24 1.29 -5.54 -37.30
C GLN A 24 -0.03 -5.90 -36.63
N ASP A 25 -0.96 -6.55 -37.33
CA ASP A 25 -2.23 -7.05 -36.78
C ASP A 25 -2.01 -8.16 -35.73
N ALA A 26 -1.00 -9.02 -35.90
CA ALA A 26 -0.62 -10.02 -34.90
C ALA A 26 -0.01 -9.41 -33.63
N LYS A 27 0.51 -8.17 -33.70
CA LYS A 27 1.00 -7.40 -32.54
C LYS A 27 -0.08 -6.57 -31.85
N LEU A 28 -1.25 -6.40 -32.49
CA LEU A 28 -2.39 -5.72 -31.86
C LEU A 28 -2.98 -6.63 -30.78
N GLU A 29 -3.17 -6.07 -29.59
CA GLU A 29 -3.83 -6.76 -28.49
C GLU A 29 -5.26 -7.13 -28.88
N LYS A 30 -5.55 -8.41 -29.05
CA LYS A 30 -6.89 -8.91 -29.39
C LYS A 30 -7.67 -9.20 -28.12
N ILE A 31 -8.90 -8.67 -28.08
CA ILE A 31 -9.86 -9.02 -27.04
C ILE A 31 -10.41 -10.41 -27.38
N GLN A 32 -10.38 -11.33 -26.42
CA GLN A 32 -10.90 -12.68 -26.52
C GLN A 32 -11.99 -12.90 -25.49
N GLU A 33 -13.06 -13.59 -25.86
CA GLU A 33 -14.07 -14.05 -24.91
C GLU A 33 -13.58 -15.33 -24.26
N ILE A 34 -13.22 -15.28 -22.99
CA ILE A 34 -12.68 -16.41 -22.23
C ILE A 34 -13.73 -16.90 -21.24
N PRO A 35 -13.99 -18.22 -21.14
CA PRO A 35 -14.86 -18.79 -20.13
C PRO A 35 -14.39 -18.44 -18.71
N LEU A 36 -15.31 -18.03 -17.84
CA LEU A 36 -14.97 -17.65 -16.46
C LEU A 36 -14.22 -18.74 -15.68
N PRO A 37 -14.55 -20.05 -15.83
CA PRO A 37 -13.81 -21.12 -15.14
C PRO A 37 -12.36 -21.29 -15.59
N GLU A 38 -11.97 -20.76 -16.74
CA GLU A 38 -10.59 -20.79 -17.22
C GLU A 38 -9.73 -19.62 -16.72
N LEU A 39 -10.35 -18.65 -16.01
CA LEU A 39 -9.68 -17.49 -15.42
C LEU A 39 -9.37 -17.75 -13.96
N HIS A 40 -8.11 -17.92 -13.62
CA HIS A 40 -7.63 -18.14 -12.27
C HIS A 40 -7.22 -16.83 -11.59
N PRO A 41 -7.47 -16.66 -10.29
CA PRO A 41 -7.01 -15.47 -9.57
C PRO A 41 -5.49 -15.40 -9.53
N PHE A 42 -4.94 -14.17 -9.55
CA PHE A 42 -3.50 -13.94 -9.43
C PHE A 42 -2.95 -14.53 -8.12
N LYS A 43 -1.84 -15.24 -8.24
CA LYS A 43 -1.18 -15.88 -7.10
C LYS A 43 -0.76 -14.85 -6.05
N ASN A 44 -1.15 -15.08 -4.78
CA ASN A 44 -0.87 -14.15 -3.67
C ASN A 44 -1.42 -12.73 -3.88
N HIS A 45 -2.58 -12.60 -4.53
CA HIS A 45 -3.24 -11.31 -4.77
C HIS A 45 -3.50 -10.57 -3.45
N PRO A 46 -2.90 -9.39 -3.21
CA PRO A 46 -2.99 -8.73 -1.90
C PRO A 46 -4.32 -8.01 -1.67
N PHE A 47 -5.09 -7.73 -2.72
CA PHE A 47 -6.32 -6.95 -2.65
C PHE A 47 -7.52 -7.85 -2.45
N LYS A 48 -8.30 -7.58 -1.39
CA LYS A 48 -9.51 -8.36 -1.09
C LYS A 48 -10.64 -8.01 -2.07
N VAL A 49 -11.22 -9.02 -2.70
CA VAL A 49 -12.46 -8.88 -3.46
C VAL A 49 -13.62 -9.17 -2.51
N LYS A 50 -14.45 -8.15 -2.25
CA LYS A 50 -15.59 -8.25 -1.33
C LYS A 50 -16.88 -8.16 -2.12
N ASP A 51 -17.88 -8.95 -1.74
CA ASP A 51 -19.23 -8.88 -2.28
C ASP A 51 -20.02 -7.82 -1.49
N ASP A 52 -19.61 -6.55 -1.70
CA ASP A 52 -20.22 -5.35 -1.13
C ASP A 52 -21.31 -4.77 -2.07
N GLU A 53 -22.01 -3.72 -1.63
CA GLU A 53 -23.06 -3.05 -2.42
C GLU A 53 -22.51 -2.58 -3.78
N ALA A 54 -21.31 -2.01 -3.83
CA ALA A 54 -20.65 -1.59 -5.05
C ALA A 54 -20.29 -2.78 -5.99
N MET A 55 -20.12 -3.98 -5.45
CA MET A 55 -19.97 -5.19 -6.25
C MET A 55 -21.30 -5.59 -6.88
N MET A 56 -22.38 -5.52 -6.14
CA MET A 56 -23.73 -5.83 -6.65
C MET A 56 -24.15 -4.86 -7.75
N GLU A 57 -23.89 -3.54 -7.58
CA GLU A 57 -24.10 -2.54 -8.63
C GLU A 57 -23.27 -2.85 -9.89
N THR A 58 -22.04 -3.29 -9.72
CA THR A 58 -21.15 -3.72 -10.82
C THR A 58 -21.73 -4.95 -11.53
N ALA A 59 -22.24 -5.93 -10.79
CA ALA A 59 -22.88 -7.14 -11.35
C ALA A 59 -24.15 -6.80 -12.12
N ASP A 60 -25.00 -5.91 -11.60
CA ASP A 60 -26.20 -5.45 -12.29
C ASP A 60 -25.86 -4.70 -13.59
N SER A 61 -24.83 -3.85 -13.57
CA SER A 61 -24.33 -3.19 -14.77
C SER A 61 -23.81 -4.20 -15.81
N ILE A 62 -23.06 -5.20 -15.38
CA ILE A 62 -22.56 -6.27 -16.26
C ILE A 62 -23.71 -7.12 -16.81
N LYS A 63 -24.74 -7.36 -16.02
CA LYS A 63 -25.93 -8.09 -16.47
C LYS A 63 -26.62 -7.36 -17.61
N GLN A 64 -26.74 -6.04 -17.51
CA GLN A 64 -27.43 -5.18 -18.48
C GLN A 64 -26.59 -4.86 -19.73
N TYR A 65 -25.31 -4.51 -19.54
CA TYR A 65 -24.47 -3.96 -20.62
C TYR A 65 -23.27 -4.86 -20.99
N GLY A 66 -23.04 -5.96 -20.26
CA GLY A 66 -21.82 -6.75 -20.38
C GLY A 66 -20.62 -6.06 -19.76
N VAL A 67 -19.46 -6.69 -19.90
CA VAL A 67 -18.17 -6.14 -19.43
C VAL A 67 -17.63 -5.15 -20.45
N LEU A 68 -17.74 -3.85 -20.19
CA LEU A 68 -17.37 -2.79 -21.12
C LEU A 68 -15.85 -2.61 -21.29
N VAL A 69 -15.08 -2.90 -20.23
CA VAL A 69 -13.61 -2.80 -20.23
C VAL A 69 -13.03 -4.19 -20.07
N PRO A 70 -12.23 -4.70 -21.02
CA PRO A 70 -11.68 -6.04 -20.92
C PRO A 70 -10.73 -6.20 -19.73
N ALA A 71 -10.66 -7.40 -19.17
CA ALA A 71 -9.67 -7.76 -18.19
C ALA A 71 -8.30 -7.99 -18.85
N ILE A 72 -7.22 -8.10 -18.05
CA ILE A 72 -5.90 -8.50 -18.52
C ILE A 72 -5.55 -9.82 -17.85
N ALA A 73 -5.15 -10.80 -18.65
CA ALA A 73 -4.68 -12.10 -18.17
C ALA A 73 -3.42 -12.53 -18.90
N ARG A 74 -2.75 -13.53 -18.37
CA ARG A 74 -1.62 -14.21 -19.03
C ARG A 74 -1.87 -15.71 -19.09
N PRO A 75 -1.24 -16.46 -20.01
CA PRO A 75 -1.32 -17.92 -20.01
C PRO A 75 -0.83 -18.47 -18.66
N ASP A 76 -1.57 -19.43 -18.08
CA ASP A 76 -1.17 -20.13 -16.87
C ASP A 76 -0.45 -21.44 -17.29
N PRO A 77 0.76 -21.73 -16.77
CA PRO A 77 1.45 -22.99 -17.04
C PRO A 77 0.68 -24.25 -16.65
N GLU A 78 -0.24 -24.14 -15.69
CA GLU A 78 -1.11 -25.25 -15.24
C GLU A 78 -2.37 -25.41 -16.11
N GLY A 79 -2.57 -24.52 -17.08
CA GLY A 79 -3.71 -24.47 -17.99
C GLY A 79 -4.66 -23.31 -17.70
N GLY A 80 -5.35 -22.82 -18.74
CA GLY A 80 -6.16 -21.63 -18.64
C GLY A 80 -5.34 -20.34 -18.57
N TYR A 81 -5.84 -19.34 -17.84
CA TYR A 81 -5.24 -18.02 -17.77
C TYR A 81 -5.23 -17.47 -16.36
N GLU A 82 -4.11 -16.91 -15.93
CA GLU A 82 -4.01 -16.17 -14.67
C GLU A 82 -4.45 -14.71 -14.88
N LEU A 83 -5.42 -14.25 -14.09
CA LEU A 83 -6.01 -12.92 -14.18
C LEU A 83 -5.08 -11.87 -13.54
N VAL A 84 -4.45 -11.03 -14.33
CA VAL A 84 -3.54 -9.97 -13.86
C VAL A 84 -4.30 -8.72 -13.40
N ALA A 85 -5.35 -8.32 -14.14
CA ALA A 85 -6.20 -7.19 -13.78
C ALA A 85 -7.66 -7.44 -14.13
N GLY A 86 -8.58 -7.02 -13.26
CA GLY A 86 -10.02 -7.17 -13.48
C GLY A 86 -10.71 -8.16 -12.55
N HIS A 87 -10.13 -8.55 -11.42
CA HIS A 87 -10.68 -9.48 -10.44
C HIS A 87 -12.11 -9.13 -9.97
N ARG A 88 -12.42 -7.83 -9.75
CA ARG A 88 -13.78 -7.39 -9.42
C ARG A 88 -14.75 -7.62 -10.58
N ARG A 89 -14.32 -7.38 -11.83
CA ARG A 89 -15.15 -7.62 -13.02
C ARG A 89 -15.40 -9.11 -13.24
N HIS A 90 -14.39 -9.95 -13.01
CA HIS A 90 -14.54 -11.40 -13.01
C HIS A 90 -15.58 -11.83 -11.98
N ARG A 91 -15.43 -11.43 -10.71
CA ARG A 91 -16.41 -11.76 -9.65
C ARG A 91 -17.81 -11.24 -9.95
N ALA A 92 -17.93 -10.02 -10.44
CA ALA A 92 -19.21 -9.43 -10.84
C ALA A 92 -19.83 -10.15 -12.04
N SER A 93 -19.04 -10.70 -12.97
CA SER A 93 -19.50 -11.52 -14.08
C SER A 93 -20.06 -12.86 -13.61
N GLU A 94 -19.41 -13.49 -12.60
CA GLU A 94 -19.97 -14.70 -11.95
C GLU A 94 -21.32 -14.40 -11.29
N LEU A 95 -21.42 -13.30 -10.53
CA LEU A 95 -22.68 -12.88 -9.89
C LEU A 95 -23.78 -12.47 -10.89
N ALA A 96 -23.39 -12.08 -12.10
CA ALA A 96 -24.30 -11.76 -13.21
C ALA A 96 -24.65 -12.97 -14.08
N ASP A 97 -24.27 -14.20 -13.69
CA ASP A 97 -24.49 -15.45 -14.42
C ASP A 97 -23.97 -15.39 -15.88
N LYS A 98 -22.83 -14.74 -16.12
CA LYS A 98 -22.17 -14.76 -17.42
C LYS A 98 -21.32 -16.02 -17.56
N GLU A 99 -21.24 -16.56 -18.79
CA GLU A 99 -20.41 -17.72 -19.10
C GLU A 99 -18.97 -17.31 -19.45
N THR A 100 -18.82 -16.16 -20.10
CA THR A 100 -17.53 -15.63 -20.58
C THR A 100 -17.36 -14.17 -20.19
N MET A 101 -16.13 -13.67 -20.29
CA MET A 101 -15.84 -12.24 -20.21
C MET A 101 -14.74 -11.85 -21.22
N PRO A 102 -14.74 -10.57 -21.69
CA PRO A 102 -13.71 -10.07 -22.58
C PRO A 102 -12.37 -9.88 -21.84
N VAL A 103 -11.30 -10.45 -22.39
CA VAL A 103 -9.96 -10.46 -21.80
C VAL A 103 -8.92 -10.15 -22.88
N ILE A 104 -7.92 -9.36 -22.53
CA ILE A 104 -6.70 -9.17 -23.30
C ILE A 104 -5.66 -10.12 -22.73
N VAL A 105 -5.24 -11.10 -23.52
CA VAL A 105 -4.18 -12.03 -23.13
C VAL A 105 -2.83 -11.45 -23.51
N ARG A 106 -1.94 -11.34 -22.54
CA ARG A 106 -0.56 -10.85 -22.70
C ARG A 106 0.42 -11.93 -22.26
N ASP A 107 1.49 -12.07 -23.00
CA ASP A 107 2.64 -12.88 -22.55
C ASP A 107 3.49 -12.05 -21.59
N LEU A 108 3.30 -12.27 -20.28
CA LEU A 108 3.92 -11.51 -19.20
C LEU A 108 4.70 -12.47 -18.30
N ASP A 109 5.94 -12.11 -18.01
CA ASP A 109 6.68 -12.77 -16.91
C ASP A 109 6.09 -12.38 -15.54
N ASP A 110 6.51 -13.07 -14.48
CA ASP A 110 5.98 -12.89 -13.13
C ASP A 110 6.18 -11.47 -12.61
N ASP A 111 7.32 -10.84 -12.91
CA ASP A 111 7.64 -9.49 -12.47
C ASP A 111 6.77 -8.46 -13.19
N ALA A 112 6.61 -8.57 -14.50
CA ALA A 112 5.76 -7.68 -15.29
C ALA A 112 4.28 -7.82 -14.90
N ALA A 113 3.80 -9.05 -14.73
CA ALA A 113 2.44 -9.32 -14.28
C ALA A 113 2.18 -8.74 -12.88
N THR A 114 3.11 -8.92 -11.93
CA THR A 114 3.03 -8.33 -10.59
C THR A 114 2.96 -6.80 -10.64
N ILE A 115 3.79 -6.14 -11.45
CA ILE A 115 3.80 -4.68 -11.57
C ILE A 115 2.45 -4.19 -12.12
N ILE A 116 1.93 -4.79 -13.19
CA ILE A 116 0.64 -4.41 -13.78
C ILE A 116 -0.50 -4.63 -12.78
N MET A 117 -0.53 -5.77 -12.09
CA MET A 117 -1.53 -6.09 -11.08
C MET A 117 -1.53 -5.04 -9.97
N VAL A 118 -0.37 -4.68 -9.42
CA VAL A 118 -0.24 -3.67 -8.38
C VAL A 118 -0.67 -2.29 -8.88
N ASP A 119 -0.18 -1.84 -10.04
CA ASP A 119 -0.47 -0.52 -10.57
C ASP A 119 -1.94 -0.32 -10.90
N SER A 120 -2.61 -1.35 -11.41
CA SER A 120 -4.06 -1.30 -11.68
C SER A 120 -4.92 -1.15 -10.42
N ASN A 121 -4.40 -1.50 -9.25
CA ASN A 121 -5.12 -1.45 -7.98
C ASN A 121 -4.71 -0.27 -7.09
N LEU A 122 -3.45 0.21 -7.14
CA LEU A 122 -2.98 1.34 -6.32
C LEU A 122 -3.72 2.67 -6.58
N GLN A 123 -4.43 2.77 -7.70
CA GLN A 123 -5.25 3.93 -8.04
C GLN A 123 -6.59 3.99 -7.27
N ARG A 124 -6.92 2.94 -6.51
CA ARG A 124 -8.18 2.90 -5.73
C ARG A 124 -8.08 3.79 -4.50
N GLU A 125 -9.12 4.58 -4.24
CA GLU A 125 -9.17 5.49 -3.09
C GLU A 125 -9.28 4.76 -1.74
N SER A 126 -9.88 3.56 -1.71
CA SER A 126 -10.24 2.82 -0.48
C SER A 126 -9.40 1.57 -0.24
N LEU A 127 -8.07 1.64 -0.41
CA LEU A 127 -7.18 0.53 -0.08
C LEU A 127 -6.92 0.46 1.43
N LEU A 128 -6.98 -0.76 1.98
CA LEU A 128 -6.55 -1.02 3.34
C LEU A 128 -5.04 -0.81 3.49
N PRO A 129 -4.55 -0.38 4.67
CA PRO A 129 -3.12 -0.27 4.94
C PRO A 129 -2.34 -1.56 4.68
N SER A 130 -2.90 -2.74 5.03
CA SER A 130 -2.32 -4.04 4.74
C SER A 130 -2.20 -4.31 3.25
N GLU A 131 -3.28 -4.07 2.48
CA GLU A 131 -3.28 -4.26 1.02
C GLU A 131 -2.20 -3.40 0.35
N ARG A 132 -2.10 -2.13 0.78
CA ARG A 132 -1.08 -1.19 0.29
C ARG A 132 0.33 -1.64 0.66
N ALA A 133 0.51 -2.19 1.87
CA ALA A 133 1.80 -2.69 2.36
C ALA A 133 2.31 -3.87 1.52
N PHE A 134 1.46 -4.90 1.32
CA PHE A 134 1.83 -6.07 0.52
C PHE A 134 1.99 -5.72 -0.97
N ALA A 135 1.13 -4.85 -1.52
CA ALA A 135 1.24 -4.39 -2.90
C ALA A 135 2.60 -3.69 -3.17
N TYR A 136 2.99 -2.76 -2.30
CA TYR A 136 4.30 -2.11 -2.43
C TYR A 136 5.47 -3.07 -2.24
N LYS A 137 5.36 -4.06 -1.33
CA LYS A 137 6.39 -5.08 -1.15
C LYS A 137 6.55 -5.91 -2.41
N MET A 138 5.45 -6.44 -2.96
CA MET A 138 5.47 -7.24 -4.20
C MET A 138 6.07 -6.44 -5.37
N LYS A 139 5.64 -5.19 -5.57
CA LYS A 139 6.17 -4.33 -6.63
C LYS A 139 7.65 -4.01 -6.43
N LEU A 140 8.09 -3.78 -5.17
CA LEU A 140 9.50 -3.54 -4.86
C LEU A 140 10.37 -4.75 -5.22
N ASP A 141 9.90 -5.95 -4.89
CA ASP A 141 10.63 -7.19 -5.14
C ASP A 141 10.68 -7.48 -6.66
N ALA A 142 9.59 -7.30 -7.39
CA ALA A 142 9.55 -7.43 -8.85
C ALA A 142 10.52 -6.45 -9.54
N ILE A 143 10.54 -5.17 -9.16
CA ILE A 143 11.48 -4.18 -9.74
C ILE A 143 12.94 -4.53 -9.43
N LYS A 144 13.24 -5.06 -8.23
CA LYS A 144 14.59 -5.51 -7.89
C LYS A 144 15.04 -6.69 -8.75
N HIS A 145 14.16 -7.68 -8.99
CA HIS A 145 14.44 -8.82 -9.84
C HIS A 145 14.73 -8.39 -11.29
N GLN A 146 13.91 -7.49 -11.85
CA GLN A 146 14.16 -6.93 -13.17
C GLN A 146 15.48 -6.15 -13.23
N GLY A 147 15.79 -5.37 -12.19
CA GLY A 147 17.04 -4.60 -12.09
C GLY A 147 18.28 -5.52 -12.08
N ALA A 148 18.23 -6.62 -11.35
CA ALA A 148 19.30 -7.61 -11.30
C ALA A 148 19.55 -8.28 -12.67
N ARG A 149 18.48 -8.53 -13.46
CA ARG A 149 18.60 -9.06 -14.85
C ARG A 149 19.23 -8.04 -15.80
N THR A 150 18.90 -6.76 -15.66
CA THR A 150 19.38 -5.70 -16.56
C THR A 150 20.85 -5.34 -16.29
N ASP A 151 21.31 -5.44 -15.03
CA ASP A 151 22.72 -5.17 -14.68
C ASP A 151 23.71 -6.17 -15.29
N LEU A 152 23.24 -7.36 -15.72
CA LEU A 152 24.06 -8.34 -16.44
C LEU A 152 24.24 -8.01 -17.93
N THR A 153 23.46 -7.07 -18.49
CA THR A 153 23.39 -6.84 -19.94
C THR A 153 23.73 -5.41 -20.39
N SER A 154 23.85 -4.41 -19.50
CA SER A 154 24.10 -3.03 -19.94
C SER A 154 24.93 -2.20 -18.97
N ALA A 155 26.05 -1.66 -19.49
CA ALA A 155 26.84 -0.59 -18.88
C ALA A 155 26.16 0.78 -19.14
N GLN A 156 25.10 1.13 -18.41
CA GLN A 156 24.55 2.49 -18.44
C GLN A 156 25.06 3.27 -17.24
N VAL A 157 25.83 4.35 -17.54
CA VAL A 157 26.36 5.33 -16.60
C VAL A 157 25.32 6.43 -16.44
N GLY A 158 24.48 6.35 -15.39
CA GLY A 158 23.54 7.38 -14.96
C GLY A 158 23.19 7.19 -13.48
N PRO A 159 22.69 8.23 -12.76
CA PRO A 159 22.25 8.08 -11.38
C PRO A 159 21.09 7.06 -11.34
N LYS A 160 21.37 5.84 -10.83
CA LYS A 160 20.36 4.80 -10.67
C LYS A 160 19.39 5.21 -9.57
N LEU A 161 18.13 5.47 -9.94
CA LEU A 161 17.03 5.60 -8.99
C LEU A 161 16.89 4.30 -8.19
N THR A 162 16.71 4.41 -6.88
CA THR A 162 16.39 3.22 -6.05
C THR A 162 15.02 2.67 -6.45
N ALA A 163 14.78 1.36 -6.27
CA ALA A 163 13.49 0.75 -6.60
C ALA A 163 12.31 1.47 -5.91
N ALA A 164 12.50 1.94 -4.67
CA ALA A 164 11.47 2.73 -3.95
C ALA A 164 11.22 4.11 -4.58
N GLU A 165 12.22 4.74 -5.20
CA GLU A 165 12.05 5.99 -5.97
C GLU A 165 11.25 5.75 -7.24
N LYS A 166 11.56 4.69 -7.97
CA LYS A 166 10.79 4.29 -9.17
C LYS A 166 9.31 4.03 -8.86
N ILE A 167 9.01 3.42 -7.69
CA ILE A 167 7.63 3.22 -7.26
C ILE A 167 6.97 4.57 -6.96
N ALA A 168 7.67 5.49 -6.29
CA ALA A 168 7.13 6.79 -5.88
C ALA A 168 6.81 7.71 -7.07
N GLU A 169 7.51 7.59 -8.21
CA GLU A 169 7.23 8.37 -9.42
C GLU A 169 5.82 8.13 -9.98
N ASN A 170 5.31 6.89 -9.83
CA ASN A 170 4.01 6.47 -10.36
C ASN A 170 2.98 6.16 -9.25
N SER A 171 3.19 6.67 -8.03
CA SER A 171 2.37 6.38 -6.87
C SER A 171 1.86 7.67 -6.22
N PRO A 172 0.67 7.67 -5.60
CA PRO A 172 0.21 8.79 -4.80
C PRO A 172 1.03 8.98 -3.52
N ASP A 173 1.78 7.96 -3.09
CA ASP A 173 2.53 7.96 -1.84
C ASP A 173 3.99 8.37 -2.03
N SER A 174 4.52 9.15 -1.11
CA SER A 174 5.94 9.51 -1.10
C SER A 174 6.85 8.30 -0.82
N LYS A 175 8.11 8.36 -1.25
CA LYS A 175 9.14 7.33 -0.96
C LYS A 175 9.17 6.94 0.53
N SER A 176 9.02 7.91 1.43
CA SER A 176 9.02 7.66 2.87
C SER A 176 7.77 6.92 3.34
N GLN A 177 6.61 7.23 2.78
CA GLN A 177 5.35 6.53 3.06
C GLN A 177 5.39 5.10 2.51
N ILE A 178 5.88 4.89 1.29
CA ILE A 178 6.05 3.56 0.70
C ILE A 178 6.92 2.67 1.60
N LYS A 179 8.05 3.18 2.10
CA LYS A 179 8.90 2.43 3.03
C LYS A 179 8.17 2.08 4.33
N ARG A 180 7.33 2.99 4.86
CA ARG A 180 6.52 2.73 6.06
C ARG A 180 5.47 1.67 5.79
N PHE A 181 4.75 1.73 4.67
CA PHE A 181 3.79 0.68 4.29
C PHE A 181 4.48 -0.67 4.14
N ILE A 182 5.58 -0.76 3.37
CA ILE A 182 6.32 -2.02 3.22
C ILE A 182 6.72 -2.59 4.59
N ARG A 183 7.13 -1.74 5.53
CA ARG A 183 7.52 -2.20 6.85
C ARG A 183 6.37 -2.82 7.65
N LEU A 184 5.11 -2.43 7.40
CA LEU A 184 3.94 -3.04 8.04
C LEU A 184 3.80 -4.54 7.75
N THR A 185 4.38 -5.05 6.66
CA THR A 185 4.37 -6.49 6.37
C THR A 185 5.16 -7.32 7.40
N GLU A 186 5.92 -6.67 8.27
CA GLU A 186 6.63 -7.31 9.39
C GLU A 186 5.77 -7.39 10.66
N LEU A 187 4.56 -6.86 10.68
CA LEU A 187 3.62 -7.07 11.77
C LEU A 187 3.04 -8.48 11.71
N ILE A 188 2.63 -9.00 12.88
CA ILE A 188 1.80 -10.20 12.94
C ILE A 188 0.39 -9.88 12.42
N PRO A 189 -0.37 -10.87 11.91
CA PRO A 189 -1.68 -10.64 11.30
C PRO A 189 -2.63 -9.85 12.19
N GLU A 190 -2.68 -10.15 13.47
CA GLU A 190 -3.59 -9.54 14.44
C GLU A 190 -3.32 -8.03 14.61
N LEU A 191 -2.06 -7.63 14.69
CA LEU A 191 -1.69 -6.21 14.76
C LEU A 191 -1.96 -5.50 13.43
N LEU A 192 -1.76 -6.18 12.32
CA LEU A 192 -2.03 -5.63 10.99
C LEU A 192 -3.53 -5.43 10.76
N ASP A 193 -4.36 -6.37 11.22
CA ASP A 193 -5.82 -6.24 11.20
C ASP A 193 -6.28 -5.05 12.05
N MET A 194 -5.67 -4.81 13.21
CA MET A 194 -5.96 -3.62 14.03
C MET A 194 -5.59 -2.30 13.32
N VAL A 195 -4.58 -2.31 12.44
CA VAL A 195 -4.25 -1.15 11.61
C VAL A 195 -5.32 -0.94 10.53
N ASP A 196 -5.79 -2.01 9.90
CA ASP A 196 -6.86 -1.95 8.89
C ASP A 196 -8.19 -1.47 9.50
N GLU A 197 -8.48 -1.87 10.74
CA GLU A 197 -9.63 -1.42 11.53
C GLU A 197 -9.48 0.00 12.10
N LYS A 198 -8.35 0.67 11.87
CA LYS A 198 -8.01 2.00 12.39
C LYS A 198 -7.91 2.08 13.92
N LYS A 199 -7.79 0.93 14.61
CA LYS A 199 -7.53 0.86 16.06
C LYS A 199 -6.10 1.31 16.38
N ILE A 200 -5.15 0.99 15.51
CA ILE A 200 -3.76 1.46 15.58
C ILE A 200 -3.49 2.35 14.36
N ALA A 201 -2.99 3.56 14.60
CA ALA A 201 -2.62 4.47 13.51
C ALA A 201 -1.33 4.03 12.81
N LEU A 202 -1.13 4.44 11.55
CA LEU A 202 -0.01 4.04 10.70
C LEU A 202 1.38 4.29 11.34
N ASN A 203 1.55 5.44 12.00
CA ASN A 203 2.85 5.79 12.59
C ASN A 203 3.22 4.92 13.81
N PRO A 204 2.35 4.71 14.82
CA PRO A 204 2.60 3.70 15.86
C PRO A 204 2.85 2.31 15.27
N ALA A 205 2.03 1.85 14.32
CA ALA A 205 2.18 0.55 13.67
C ALA A 205 3.56 0.38 12.99
N TYR A 206 4.06 1.42 12.32
CA TYR A 206 5.40 1.44 11.76
C TYR A 206 6.48 1.24 12.83
N GLU A 207 6.37 1.89 14.00
CA GLU A 207 7.33 1.71 15.08
C GLU A 207 7.24 0.31 15.69
N LEU A 208 6.03 -0.25 15.84
CA LEU A 208 5.79 -1.60 16.35
C LEU A 208 6.33 -2.69 15.42
N SER A 209 6.38 -2.44 14.13
CA SER A 209 6.91 -3.40 13.14
C SER A 209 8.41 -3.72 13.34
N PHE A 210 9.12 -2.99 14.20
CA PHE A 210 10.52 -3.27 14.55
C PHE A 210 10.66 -4.23 15.73
N LEU A 211 9.58 -4.57 16.43
CA LEU A 211 9.57 -5.57 17.50
C LEU A 211 9.74 -6.97 16.91
N LYS A 212 10.32 -7.87 17.69
CA LYS A 212 10.38 -9.30 17.33
C LYS A 212 8.97 -9.90 17.34
N LYS A 213 8.77 -11.00 16.63
CA LYS A 213 7.43 -11.62 16.53
C LYS A 213 6.87 -12.02 17.90
N GLU A 214 7.70 -12.57 18.77
CA GLU A 214 7.34 -12.93 20.14
C GLU A 214 6.93 -11.68 20.94
N GLU A 215 7.69 -10.59 20.84
CA GLU A 215 7.37 -9.32 21.50
C GLU A 215 6.07 -8.68 20.96
N GLN A 216 5.72 -8.90 19.69
CA GLN A 216 4.45 -8.45 19.12
C GLN A 216 3.26 -9.23 19.72
N VAL A 217 3.42 -10.53 19.98
CA VAL A 217 2.40 -11.35 20.66
C VAL A 217 2.23 -10.89 22.11
N ASP A 218 3.34 -10.69 22.84
CA ASP A 218 3.32 -10.17 24.21
C ASP A 218 2.66 -8.79 24.28
N LEU A 219 2.87 -7.95 23.24
CA LEU A 219 2.23 -6.65 23.16
C LEU A 219 0.70 -6.75 23.01
N LEU A 220 0.19 -7.72 22.25
CA LEU A 220 -1.26 -7.96 22.17
C LEU A 220 -1.84 -8.29 23.55
N ASP A 221 -1.18 -9.17 24.33
CA ASP A 221 -1.60 -9.48 25.69
C ASP A 221 -1.59 -8.24 26.60
N ALA A 222 -0.54 -7.41 26.53
CA ALA A 222 -0.48 -6.14 27.26
C ALA A 222 -1.58 -5.16 26.83
N MET A 223 -1.90 -5.07 25.54
CA MET A 223 -2.98 -4.22 25.02
C MET A 223 -4.35 -4.67 25.50
N ASP A 224 -4.59 -5.99 25.52
CA ASP A 224 -5.84 -6.55 26.02
C ASP A 224 -5.98 -6.36 27.53
N SER A 225 -4.93 -6.60 28.29
CA SER A 225 -4.89 -6.39 29.75
C SER A 225 -5.20 -4.94 30.13
N GLU A 226 -4.60 -3.97 29.44
CA GLU A 226 -4.75 -2.54 29.75
C GLU A 226 -5.90 -1.88 28.97
N GLN A 227 -6.62 -2.64 28.13
CA GLN A 227 -7.69 -2.14 27.26
C GLN A 227 -7.30 -0.88 26.47
N ALA A 228 -6.05 -0.84 25.99
CA ALA A 228 -5.45 0.32 25.38
C ALA A 228 -4.67 -0.04 24.11
N THR A 229 -4.65 0.88 23.15
CA THR A 229 -3.78 0.77 21.95
C THR A 229 -2.60 1.73 22.10
N PRO A 230 -1.40 1.41 21.60
CA PRO A 230 -0.23 2.25 21.83
C PRO A 230 -0.30 3.58 21.07
N SER A 231 0.03 4.67 21.75
CA SER A 231 0.32 5.96 21.14
C SER A 231 1.67 5.92 20.42
N LEU A 232 1.96 6.94 19.60
CA LEU A 232 3.25 7.01 18.90
C LEU A 232 4.44 7.03 19.88
N SER A 233 4.34 7.78 20.99
CA SER A 233 5.40 7.86 21.99
C SER A 233 5.61 6.53 22.72
N GLN A 234 4.52 5.81 23.04
CA GLN A 234 4.60 4.47 23.62
C GLN A 234 5.23 3.48 22.64
N ALA A 235 4.81 3.47 21.37
CA ALA A 235 5.37 2.62 20.34
C ALA A 235 6.89 2.85 20.12
N GLN A 236 7.33 4.10 20.13
CA GLN A 236 8.76 4.46 20.04
C GLN A 236 9.55 3.95 21.24
N ARG A 237 9.00 4.02 22.44
CA ARG A 237 9.65 3.48 23.65
C ARG A 237 9.72 1.96 23.63
N LEU A 238 8.63 1.29 23.24
CA LEU A 238 8.61 -0.17 23.05
C LEU A 238 9.69 -0.61 22.07
N LYS A 239 9.77 0.04 20.91
CA LYS A 239 10.83 -0.21 19.93
C LYS A 239 12.22 -0.02 20.51
N LYS A 240 12.45 1.07 21.25
CA LYS A 240 13.76 1.35 21.87
C LYS A 240 14.16 0.23 22.82
N TYR A 241 13.28 -0.18 23.74
CA TYR A 241 13.56 -1.27 24.69
C TYR A 241 13.74 -2.62 23.99
N SER A 242 13.02 -2.89 22.90
CA SER A 242 13.22 -4.08 22.07
C SER A 242 14.63 -4.08 21.45
N GLN A 243 15.07 -2.95 20.89
CA GLN A 243 16.41 -2.81 20.30
C GLN A 243 17.55 -2.94 21.33
N GLU A 244 17.30 -2.51 22.58
CA GLU A 244 18.22 -2.66 23.70
C GLU A 244 18.18 -4.07 24.31
N GLY A 245 17.24 -4.94 23.88
CA GLY A 245 17.08 -6.31 24.37
C GLY A 245 16.50 -6.42 25.78
N HIS A 246 15.85 -5.38 26.27
CA HIS A 246 15.30 -5.29 27.62
C HIS A 246 13.76 -5.25 27.67
N LEU A 247 13.09 -5.41 26.54
CA LEU A 247 11.62 -5.36 26.49
C LEU A 247 11.03 -6.64 27.10
N THR A 248 10.25 -6.48 28.18
CA THR A 248 9.53 -7.55 28.86
C THR A 248 8.03 -7.26 28.87
N LEU A 249 7.19 -8.31 29.05
CA LEU A 249 5.73 -8.15 29.13
C LEU A 249 5.31 -7.19 30.24
N ASP A 250 5.96 -7.24 31.43
CA ASP A 250 5.67 -6.32 32.53
C ASP A 250 5.97 -4.86 32.17
N MET A 251 7.08 -4.62 31.46
CA MET A 251 7.39 -3.28 30.94
C MET A 251 6.36 -2.82 29.90
N MET A 252 5.88 -3.72 29.04
CA MET A 252 4.84 -3.39 28.08
C MET A 252 3.54 -2.97 28.81
N ARG A 253 3.11 -3.71 29.84
CA ARG A 253 1.94 -3.36 30.64
C ARG A 253 2.11 -2.00 31.33
N VAL A 254 3.24 -1.73 31.92
CA VAL A 254 3.54 -0.41 32.54
C VAL A 254 3.44 0.71 31.50
N ILE A 255 4.05 0.52 30.31
CA ILE A 255 4.01 1.53 29.25
C ILE A 255 2.59 1.72 28.71
N MET A 256 1.82 0.64 28.56
CA MET A 256 0.47 0.68 28.04
C MET A 256 -0.53 1.27 29.05
N GLY A 257 -0.34 1.01 30.36
CA GLY A 257 -1.16 1.57 31.46
C GLY A 257 -0.91 3.04 31.76
N GLU A 258 0.07 3.71 31.14
CA GLU A 258 0.29 5.13 31.31
C GLU A 258 -0.89 5.93 30.75
N GLU A 259 -1.40 6.89 31.52
CA GLU A 259 -2.43 7.83 31.05
C GLU A 259 -1.94 8.55 29.78
N LYS A 260 -2.68 8.37 28.70
CA LYS A 260 -2.44 9.14 27.48
C LYS A 260 -2.72 10.61 27.82
N LYS A 261 -1.75 11.51 27.60
CA LYS A 261 -2.01 12.94 27.61
C LYS A 261 -3.18 13.21 26.67
N SER A 262 -4.35 13.46 27.24
CA SER A 262 -5.56 13.66 26.45
C SER A 262 -5.40 14.91 25.60
N ASP A 263 -5.95 14.91 24.40
CA ASP A 263 -6.00 16.10 23.54
C ASP A 263 -6.79 17.26 24.23
N LEU A 264 -7.55 16.94 25.28
CA LEU A 264 -8.27 17.90 26.11
C LEU A 264 -7.33 18.84 26.89
N ASP A 265 -6.09 18.41 27.16
CA ASP A 265 -5.09 19.27 27.84
C ASP A 265 -4.31 20.15 26.83
N ARG A 266 -4.65 20.07 25.55
CA ARG A 266 -3.96 20.78 24.49
C ARG A 266 -4.88 21.76 23.77
N VAL A 267 -4.77 23.02 24.11
CA VAL A 267 -5.45 24.08 23.34
C VAL A 267 -4.56 24.51 22.18
N THR A 268 -4.98 24.19 20.96
CA THR A 268 -4.23 24.54 19.75
C THR A 268 -4.95 25.66 18.99
N PHE A 269 -4.26 26.74 18.73
CA PHE A 269 -4.75 27.82 17.87
C PHE A 269 -4.09 27.72 16.50
N THR A 270 -4.88 27.83 15.43
CA THR A 270 -4.32 27.93 14.07
C THR A 270 -3.63 29.28 13.87
N SER A 271 -2.59 29.33 13.05
CA SER A 271 -1.90 30.58 12.71
C SER A 271 -2.86 31.66 12.21
N ASP A 272 -3.86 31.29 11.42
CA ASP A 272 -4.84 32.22 10.86
C ASP A 272 -5.75 32.83 11.95
N THR A 273 -6.11 32.03 12.97
CA THR A 273 -6.86 32.52 14.11
C THR A 273 -6.07 33.52 14.93
N LEU A 274 -4.80 33.22 15.22
CA LEU A 274 -3.92 34.12 15.96
C LEU A 274 -3.58 35.39 15.18
N ARG A 275 -3.42 35.31 13.85
CA ARG A 275 -3.14 36.45 12.98
C ARG A 275 -4.24 37.51 12.95
N LYS A 276 -5.45 37.19 13.37
CA LYS A 276 -6.53 38.18 13.54
C LYS A 276 -6.28 39.17 14.70
N TYR A 277 -5.49 38.76 15.72
CA TYR A 277 -5.26 39.49 16.93
C TYR A 277 -3.82 40.04 17.07
N PHE A 278 -2.89 39.51 16.27
CA PHE A 278 -1.47 39.89 16.32
C PHE A 278 -0.98 40.52 15.02
N PRO A 279 -0.12 41.56 15.09
CA PRO A 279 0.51 42.16 13.91
C PRO A 279 1.32 41.13 13.11
N LYS A 280 1.45 41.36 11.79
CA LYS A 280 2.21 40.46 10.90
C LYS A 280 3.70 40.32 11.30
N SER A 281 4.25 41.28 12.01
CA SER A 281 5.64 41.28 12.50
C SER A 281 5.89 40.37 13.71
N TYR A 282 4.82 39.84 14.35
CA TYR A 282 4.99 38.97 15.51
C TYR A 282 5.39 37.56 15.09
N THR A 283 6.47 37.06 15.67
CA THR A 283 6.88 35.65 15.54
C THR A 283 5.97 34.77 16.39
N PRO A 284 5.82 33.45 16.09
CA PRO A 284 5.05 32.52 16.91
C PRO A 284 5.46 32.56 18.39
N GLN A 285 6.75 32.66 18.66
CA GLN A 285 7.30 32.73 20.02
C GLN A 285 6.84 34.00 20.76
N ARG A 286 6.86 35.13 20.09
CA ARG A 286 6.40 36.42 20.65
C ARG A 286 4.88 36.46 20.88
N MET A 287 4.12 35.79 20.02
CA MET A 287 2.67 35.61 20.22
C MET A 287 2.40 34.79 21.50
N GLN A 288 3.11 33.66 21.65
CA GLN A 288 2.99 32.80 22.82
C GLN A 288 3.32 33.53 24.14
N GLU A 289 4.42 34.27 24.18
CA GLU A 289 4.80 35.09 25.36
C GLU A 289 3.74 36.15 25.70
N THR A 290 3.16 36.76 24.66
CA THR A 290 2.11 37.77 24.88
C THR A 290 0.83 37.15 25.43
N ILE A 291 0.44 35.97 24.91
CA ILE A 291 -0.74 35.22 25.41
C ILE A 291 -0.53 34.83 26.86
N ILE A 292 0.64 34.34 27.25
CA ILE A 292 0.96 33.97 28.64
C ILE A 292 0.82 35.20 29.56
N LYS A 293 1.41 36.33 29.17
CA LYS A 293 1.30 37.59 29.96
C LYS A 293 -0.16 38.06 30.15
N LEU A 294 -0.98 37.93 29.11
CA LEU A 294 -2.40 38.29 29.18
C LEU A 294 -3.18 37.34 30.12
N LEU A 295 -2.88 36.04 30.07
CA LEU A 295 -3.49 35.05 30.98
C LEU A 295 -3.07 35.27 32.43
N GLU A 296 -1.82 35.60 32.71
CA GLU A 296 -1.32 35.93 34.04
C GLU A 296 -2.02 37.20 34.60
N ALA A 297 -2.16 38.22 33.75
CA ALA A 297 -2.87 39.47 34.15
C ALA A 297 -4.37 39.21 34.42
N TRP A 298 -5.00 38.37 33.59
CA TRP A 298 -6.39 37.94 33.77
C TRP A 298 -6.58 37.14 35.07
N GLN A 299 -5.67 36.21 35.37
CA GLN A 299 -5.69 35.42 36.60
C GLN A 299 -5.59 36.30 37.85
N LYS A 300 -4.65 37.26 37.86
CA LYS A 300 -4.49 38.21 38.95
C LYS A 300 -5.74 39.07 39.14
N LYS A 301 -6.39 39.48 38.07
CA LYS A 301 -7.65 40.24 38.14
C LYS A 301 -8.76 39.37 38.74
N ARG A 302 -8.93 38.13 38.30
CA ARG A 302 -9.93 37.21 38.83
C ARG A 302 -9.77 36.92 40.32
N GLN A 303 -8.53 36.75 40.79
CA GLN A 303 -8.26 36.59 42.23
C GLN A 303 -8.70 37.79 43.05
N ARG A 304 -8.40 39.04 42.61
CA ARG A 304 -8.84 40.25 43.27
C ARG A 304 -10.36 40.43 43.30
N ASP A 305 -11.04 39.97 42.26
CA ASP A 305 -12.51 40.06 42.16
C ASP A 305 -13.19 38.98 43.01
N GLN A 306 -12.50 37.91 43.41
CA GLN A 306 -12.98 36.88 44.35
C GLN A 306 -12.70 37.22 45.82
N GLU A 307 -11.73 38.10 46.08
CA GLU A 307 -11.40 38.60 47.44
C GLU A 307 -12.22 39.84 47.87
N ARG A 308 -13.09 40.32 46.97
CA ARG A 308 -14.05 41.40 47.25
C ARG A 308 -15.46 40.86 47.46
#